data_9109ff7226a2aad2a34dc67787dbbbb6
#
_entry.id   9109ff7226a2aad2a34dc67787dbbbb6
#
_cell.length_a   1.000
_cell.length_b   1.000
_cell.length_c   1.000
_cell.angle_alpha   90.00
_cell.angle_beta   90.00
_cell.angle_gamma   90.00
#
_symmetry.space_group_name_H-M   'P 1'
#
loop_
_entity.id
_entity.type
_entity.pdbx_description
1 polymer ?
#
loop_
_entity_poly.entity_id
_entity_poly.type
_entity_poly.pdbx_seq_one_letter_code
_entity_poly.pdbx_strand_id
1 'polypeptide(L)'
;MDSTFHLVPLTAIVATLLSLSACQTIPKAKTEPVVAQPHIPINQPYETYDSQTVSGTNQPSIASQRWQDFYSDAKLKQLIQLGLDNNKDISATILAIQKARAQYQIQDIADVPTINSSGSYSYGAKNSIDANPSSTYNVGLAMSSYEFDFWGRIASLKDAALQNYLATTAAKDAAQISLISNIAQSYVAYSYNLAQLQLAKQTLATRQDSLRINQLRFKAGLDSQLSSVQAQAAVEAAKVAIAQAQTNLLTNQNALRYLVGAPVDNSLLPAAGISSITNNRIFGTGLPSDLLLYRPDLRQAEYNLKAAGANINAARAAFYPTISLSGNVGAASSSLGDLFKTGAFSWGFGPSVSLPIFDAGLRKANYQVSEIEQQQALNTYEKAIQTAFKEVNDVFANRATLNQQLTAYNQSLAANQKYYQIVQARFKAGLDNYLGVLDAQRSIYSSQQSILNTKQSQLLSQIQLYQVLGGGVSRDVPLDTPTEKHTNFSTKLSQVADSAQQKITDAAHQPSQVSTNTTSTTTTTTTVQP
;
A
#
# COMPACT_ATOMS: atom_id res chain seq x y z
N MET A 1 76.38 36.09 5.82
CA MET A 1 75.70 34.77 5.95
C MET A 1 74.38 34.92 5.26
N ASP A 2 74.40 34.58 3.96
CA ASP A 2 73.25 34.74 3.07
C ASP A 2 72.29 33.56 3.25
N SER A 3 71.04 33.84 3.65
CA SER A 3 69.98 32.86 3.68
C SER A 3 69.08 33.09 2.46
N THR A 4 69.38 32.39 1.36
CA THR A 4 68.52 32.32 0.19
C THR A 4 67.34 31.37 0.47
N PHE A 5 66.17 31.96 0.72
CA PHE A 5 64.91 31.22 0.73
C PHE A 5 64.57 30.86 -0.74
N HIS A 6 64.67 29.56 -1.06
CA HIS A 6 64.15 29.03 -2.33
C HIS A 6 62.61 29.04 -2.31
N LEU A 7 62.01 29.99 -2.98
CA LEU A 7 60.60 29.93 -3.37
C LEU A 7 60.45 28.76 -4.36
N VAL A 8 59.97 27.62 -3.90
CA VAL A 8 59.47 26.58 -4.76
C VAL A 8 58.28 27.21 -5.52
N PRO A 9 58.27 27.24 -6.85
CA PRO A 9 57.23 27.93 -7.59
C PRO A 9 55.88 27.21 -7.35
N LEU A 10 54.91 28.00 -6.92
CA LEU A 10 53.52 27.61 -6.69
C LEU A 10 52.91 26.85 -7.87
N THR A 11 53.49 27.07 -9.08
CA THR A 11 53.17 26.40 -10.34
C THR A 11 53.47 24.90 -10.35
N ALA A 12 54.51 24.44 -9.63
CA ALA A 12 54.84 23.01 -9.54
C ALA A 12 53.84 22.23 -8.65
N ILE A 13 53.34 22.88 -7.58
CA ILE A 13 52.30 22.28 -6.70
C ILE A 13 50.95 22.22 -7.41
N VAL A 14 50.57 23.22 -8.19
CA VAL A 14 49.35 23.23 -8.99
C VAL A 14 49.40 22.20 -10.11
N ALA A 15 50.55 22.01 -10.77
CA ALA A 15 50.72 21.01 -11.84
C ALA A 15 50.68 19.57 -11.30
N THR A 16 51.23 19.29 -10.10
CA THR A 16 51.11 17.95 -9.44
C THR A 16 49.72 17.69 -8.91
N LEU A 17 48.96 18.69 -8.48
CA LEU A 17 47.55 18.54 -8.09
C LEU A 17 46.63 18.25 -9.29
N LEU A 18 46.93 18.83 -10.48
CA LEU A 18 46.20 18.58 -11.72
C LEU A 18 46.45 17.19 -12.31
N SER A 19 47.63 16.61 -12.09
CA SER A 19 47.93 15.25 -12.56
C SER A 19 47.36 14.12 -11.70
N LEU A 20 47.01 14.38 -10.45
CA LEU A 20 46.31 13.43 -9.56
C LEU A 20 44.80 13.38 -9.79
N SER A 21 44.23 14.38 -10.49
CA SER A 21 42.78 14.42 -10.78
C SER A 21 42.35 13.49 -11.94
N ALA A 22 43.27 12.72 -12.54
CA ALA A 22 42.98 11.82 -13.68
C ALA A 22 42.28 10.50 -13.30
N CYS A 23 41.97 10.24 -12.03
CA CYS A 23 41.51 8.91 -11.59
C CYS A 23 40.02 8.77 -11.28
N GLN A 24 39.22 9.82 -11.33
CA GLN A 24 37.77 9.68 -11.19
C GLN A 24 37.07 10.23 -12.43
N THR A 25 36.87 9.39 -13.43
CA THR A 25 36.00 9.74 -14.56
C THR A 25 34.56 9.87 -14.08
N ILE A 26 33.99 11.05 -14.24
CA ILE A 26 32.57 11.29 -13.95
C ILE A 26 31.74 10.34 -14.81
N PRO A 27 30.83 9.54 -14.24
CA PRO A 27 30.00 8.62 -15.02
C PRO A 27 29.18 9.39 -16.06
N LYS A 28 29.14 8.86 -17.29
CA LYS A 28 28.31 9.47 -18.35
C LYS A 28 26.83 9.43 -17.96
N ALA A 29 26.10 10.48 -18.31
CA ALA A 29 24.64 10.46 -18.17
C ALA A 29 24.06 9.33 -19.01
N LYS A 30 23.28 8.44 -18.42
CA LYS A 30 22.40 7.57 -19.20
C LYS A 30 21.23 8.42 -19.67
N THR A 31 21.27 8.88 -20.92
CA THR A 31 20.22 9.72 -21.53
C THR A 31 19.03 8.91 -22.01
N GLU A 32 19.17 7.59 -22.13
CA GLU A 32 18.06 6.76 -22.57
C GLU A 32 17.19 6.37 -21.38
N PRO A 33 15.87 6.61 -21.48
CA PRO A 33 14.94 6.13 -20.46
C PRO A 33 15.03 4.60 -20.40
N VAL A 34 15.13 4.06 -19.19
CA VAL A 34 15.04 2.61 -18.99
C VAL A 34 13.62 2.20 -19.31
N VAL A 35 13.44 1.58 -20.48
CA VAL A 35 12.14 1.09 -20.94
C VAL A 35 12.06 -0.39 -20.62
N ALA A 36 11.04 -0.78 -19.83
CA ALA A 36 10.72 -2.18 -19.62
C ALA A 36 10.40 -2.84 -20.98
N GLN A 37 11.04 -3.96 -21.25
CA GLN A 37 10.76 -4.78 -22.45
C GLN A 37 10.11 -6.09 -22.00
N PRO A 38 8.81 -6.09 -21.66
CA PRO A 38 8.13 -7.32 -21.33
C PRO A 38 8.11 -8.20 -22.59
N HIS A 39 8.71 -9.39 -22.52
CA HIS A 39 8.67 -10.41 -23.57
C HIS A 39 7.28 -11.07 -23.67
N ILE A 40 6.21 -10.26 -23.61
CA ILE A 40 4.82 -10.68 -23.62
C ILE A 40 4.10 -9.93 -24.74
N PRO A 41 3.21 -10.56 -25.53
CA PRO A 41 2.47 -9.92 -26.62
C PRO A 41 1.41 -8.96 -26.07
N ILE A 42 1.81 -7.77 -25.64
CA ILE A 42 0.90 -6.75 -25.06
C ILE A 42 -0.08 -6.14 -26.06
N ASN A 43 0.15 -6.32 -27.35
CA ASN A 43 -0.66 -5.74 -28.44
C ASN A 43 -1.61 -6.74 -29.09
N GLN A 44 -1.66 -7.99 -28.62
CA GLN A 44 -2.59 -9.00 -29.12
C GLN A 44 -3.77 -9.15 -28.15
N PRO A 45 -5.01 -9.31 -28.64
CA PRO A 45 -6.16 -9.59 -27.78
C PRO A 45 -5.93 -10.82 -26.90
N TYR A 46 -6.52 -10.82 -25.70
CA TYR A 46 -6.50 -12.01 -24.84
C TYR A 46 -7.17 -13.20 -25.53
N GLU A 47 -6.62 -14.39 -25.35
CA GLU A 47 -7.31 -15.62 -25.71
C GLU A 47 -8.50 -15.82 -24.77
N THR A 48 -9.70 -15.76 -25.32
CA THR A 48 -10.93 -15.97 -24.56
C THR A 48 -11.54 -17.31 -24.95
N TYR A 49 -11.75 -18.16 -23.96
CA TYR A 49 -12.30 -19.52 -24.12
C TYR A 49 -13.80 -19.58 -23.76
N ASP A 50 -14.41 -18.43 -23.46
CA ASP A 50 -15.79 -18.28 -22.97
C ASP A 50 -16.54 -17.27 -23.84
N SER A 51 -17.77 -17.64 -24.27
CA SER A 51 -18.66 -16.76 -25.04
C SER A 51 -19.16 -15.52 -24.26
N GLN A 52 -19.00 -15.50 -22.95
CA GLN A 52 -19.37 -14.37 -22.11
C GLN A 52 -18.23 -13.33 -21.95
N THR A 53 -17.05 -13.63 -22.49
CA THR A 53 -15.88 -12.76 -22.43
C THR A 53 -15.52 -12.33 -23.85
N VAL A 54 -15.56 -11.02 -24.10
CA VAL A 54 -15.21 -10.44 -25.41
C VAL A 54 -13.93 -9.65 -25.26
N SER A 55 -12.89 -10.06 -25.99
CA SER A 55 -11.63 -9.35 -26.09
C SER A 55 -11.64 -8.39 -27.28
N GLY A 56 -11.08 -7.18 -27.10
CA GLY A 56 -10.95 -6.19 -28.17
C GLY A 56 -11.62 -4.85 -27.87
N THR A 57 -11.57 -3.95 -28.85
CA THR A 57 -11.90 -2.52 -28.69
C THR A 57 -13.40 -2.18 -28.80
N ASN A 58 -14.26 -3.13 -29.14
CA ASN A 58 -15.67 -2.86 -29.48
C ASN A 58 -16.63 -2.83 -28.27
N GLN A 59 -16.14 -3.17 -27.08
CA GLN A 59 -16.91 -3.10 -25.84
C GLN A 59 -16.13 -2.29 -24.81
N PRO A 60 -16.80 -1.42 -24.01
CA PRO A 60 -16.11 -0.74 -22.93
C PRO A 60 -15.51 -1.76 -21.97
N SER A 61 -14.22 -1.61 -21.69
CA SER A 61 -13.54 -2.47 -20.73
C SER A 61 -14.16 -2.30 -19.35
N ILE A 62 -14.37 -3.42 -18.65
CA ILE A 62 -14.79 -3.37 -17.23
C ILE A 62 -13.75 -2.71 -16.33
N ALA A 63 -12.50 -2.62 -16.78
CA ALA A 63 -11.45 -1.88 -16.09
C ALA A 63 -11.76 -0.39 -15.91
N SER A 64 -12.58 0.21 -16.79
CA SER A 64 -13.01 1.60 -16.70
C SER A 64 -14.29 1.81 -15.88
N GLN A 65 -15.00 0.73 -15.49
CA GLN A 65 -16.25 0.84 -14.74
C GLN A 65 -15.97 1.02 -13.24
N ARG A 66 -16.59 2.01 -12.63
CA ARG A 66 -16.54 2.18 -11.17
C ARG A 66 -17.23 1.01 -10.47
N TRP A 67 -16.78 0.65 -9.29
CA TRP A 67 -17.35 -0.47 -8.52
C TRP A 67 -18.85 -0.31 -8.25
N GLN A 68 -19.34 0.94 -8.08
CA GLN A 68 -20.77 1.24 -7.91
C GLN A 68 -21.61 0.86 -9.14
N ASP A 69 -21.01 0.92 -10.33
CA ASP A 69 -21.68 0.60 -11.59
C ASP A 69 -21.51 -0.88 -11.93
N PHE A 70 -20.41 -1.50 -11.53
CA PHE A 70 -20.12 -2.91 -11.74
C PHE A 70 -21.00 -3.84 -10.89
N TYR A 71 -21.07 -3.60 -9.58
CA TYR A 71 -21.94 -4.39 -8.70
C TYR A 71 -23.38 -3.90 -8.76
N SER A 72 -24.34 -4.84 -8.83
CA SER A 72 -25.79 -4.53 -8.90
C SER A 72 -26.48 -4.67 -7.55
N ASP A 73 -25.95 -5.48 -6.64
CA ASP A 73 -26.56 -5.78 -5.34
C ASP A 73 -26.40 -4.58 -4.38
N ALA A 74 -27.55 -4.04 -3.94
CA ALA A 74 -27.58 -2.87 -3.06
C ALA A 74 -26.96 -3.14 -1.67
N LYS A 75 -27.15 -4.36 -1.13
CA LYS A 75 -26.58 -4.75 0.17
C LYS A 75 -25.06 -4.86 0.08
N LEU A 76 -24.57 -5.47 -1.01
CA LEU A 76 -23.13 -5.55 -1.27
C LEU A 76 -22.52 -4.16 -1.41
N LYS A 77 -23.16 -3.24 -2.13
CA LYS A 77 -22.69 -1.85 -2.26
C LYS A 77 -22.59 -1.15 -0.91
N GLN A 78 -23.57 -1.32 -0.04
CA GLN A 78 -23.56 -0.76 1.30
C GLN A 78 -22.43 -1.34 2.15
N LEU A 79 -22.19 -2.66 2.08
CA LEU A 79 -21.07 -3.30 2.77
C LEU A 79 -19.71 -2.84 2.26
N ILE A 80 -19.55 -2.68 0.96
CA ILE A 80 -18.32 -2.13 0.37
C ILE A 80 -18.09 -0.71 0.87
N GLN A 81 -19.13 0.16 0.85
CA GLN A 81 -19.00 1.53 1.33
C GLN A 81 -18.62 1.57 2.81
N LEU A 82 -19.30 0.78 3.66
CA LEU A 82 -18.94 0.66 5.07
C LEU A 82 -17.48 0.21 5.27
N GLY A 83 -17.02 -0.72 4.43
CA GLY A 83 -15.63 -1.19 4.47
C GLY A 83 -14.64 -0.10 4.07
N LEU A 84 -14.92 0.65 3.03
CA LEU A 84 -14.07 1.77 2.60
C LEU A 84 -13.96 2.87 3.67
N ASP A 85 -15.04 3.10 4.43
CA ASP A 85 -15.11 4.14 5.46
C ASP A 85 -14.46 3.72 6.79
N ASN A 86 -14.46 2.41 7.12
CA ASN A 86 -14.10 1.94 8.46
C ASN A 86 -12.87 1.02 8.51
N ASN A 87 -12.45 0.43 7.39
CA ASN A 87 -11.35 -0.52 7.36
C ASN A 87 -10.02 0.14 7.75
N LYS A 88 -9.30 -0.50 8.70
CA LYS A 88 -8.07 0.05 9.25
C LYS A 88 -6.87 -0.05 8.29
N ASP A 89 -6.88 -1.01 7.37
CA ASP A 89 -5.82 -1.12 6.36
C ASP A 89 -5.91 0.03 5.35
N ILE A 90 -7.13 0.42 4.94
CA ILE A 90 -7.33 1.63 4.10
C ILE A 90 -6.91 2.89 4.87
N SER A 91 -7.29 3.00 6.14
CA SER A 91 -6.86 4.13 6.98
C SER A 91 -5.33 4.19 7.09
N ALA A 92 -4.65 3.05 7.24
CA ALA A 92 -3.19 2.98 7.26
C ALA A 92 -2.56 3.44 5.93
N THR A 93 -3.15 3.08 4.79
CA THR A 93 -2.65 3.54 3.47
C THR A 93 -2.82 5.06 3.29
N ILE A 94 -3.92 5.64 3.80
CA ILE A 94 -4.13 7.09 3.79
C ILE A 94 -3.07 7.80 4.63
N LEU A 95 -2.76 7.27 5.82
CA LEU A 95 -1.68 7.79 6.67
C LEU A 95 -0.31 7.64 6.00
N ALA A 96 -0.07 6.56 5.26
CA ALA A 96 1.15 6.37 4.49
C ALA A 96 1.29 7.44 3.39
N ILE A 97 0.21 7.82 2.72
CA ILE A 97 0.21 8.93 1.74
C ILE A 97 0.56 10.26 2.44
N GLN A 98 -0.05 10.55 3.60
CA GLN A 98 0.26 11.77 4.35
C GLN A 98 1.72 11.81 4.78
N LYS A 99 2.27 10.68 5.23
CA LYS A 99 3.70 10.53 5.56
C LYS A 99 4.58 10.78 4.33
N ALA A 100 4.29 10.14 3.21
CA ALA A 100 5.06 10.30 1.97
C ALA A 100 5.00 11.74 1.45
N ARG A 101 3.83 12.40 1.57
CA ARG A 101 3.68 13.83 1.25
C ARG A 101 4.53 14.71 2.14
N ALA A 102 4.57 14.45 3.44
CA ALA A 102 5.43 15.20 4.37
C ALA A 102 6.93 14.97 4.06
N GLN A 103 7.31 13.74 3.71
CA GLN A 103 8.67 13.43 3.26
C GLN A 103 9.05 14.16 1.95
N TYR A 104 8.12 14.21 0.98
CA TYR A 104 8.30 15.03 -0.20
C TYR A 104 8.48 16.52 0.15
N GLN A 105 7.64 17.06 1.04
CA GLN A 105 7.77 18.46 1.48
C GLN A 105 9.12 18.74 2.14
N ILE A 106 9.68 17.80 2.93
CA ILE A 106 11.02 17.93 3.51
C ILE A 106 12.09 18.07 2.41
N GLN A 107 11.98 17.29 1.33
CA GLN A 107 12.90 17.42 0.19
C GLN A 107 12.62 18.67 -0.65
N ASP A 108 11.37 19.08 -0.78
CA ASP A 108 10.95 20.27 -1.53
C ASP A 108 11.53 21.56 -0.93
N ILE A 109 11.67 21.62 0.39
CA ILE A 109 12.26 22.79 1.08
C ILE A 109 13.78 22.71 1.20
N ALA A 110 14.45 21.67 0.71
CA ALA A 110 15.91 21.55 0.77
C ALA A 110 16.66 22.63 -0.06
N ASP A 111 15.94 23.26 -1.01
CA ASP A 111 16.41 24.41 -1.78
C ASP A 111 16.16 25.78 -1.10
N VAL A 112 15.74 25.78 0.16
CA VAL A 112 15.51 27.00 0.95
C VAL A 112 16.54 27.07 2.09
N PRO A 113 17.22 28.24 2.26
CA PRO A 113 18.20 28.37 3.32
C PRO A 113 17.56 28.29 4.71
N THR A 114 18.20 27.56 5.60
CA THR A 114 17.80 27.44 7.02
C THR A 114 18.46 28.53 7.85
N ILE A 115 17.67 29.28 8.60
CA ILE A 115 18.16 30.33 9.51
C ILE A 115 17.98 29.83 10.95
N ASN A 116 19.07 29.79 11.68
CA ASN A 116 19.11 29.39 13.08
C ASN A 116 19.49 30.58 13.98
N SER A 117 18.89 30.68 15.16
CA SER A 117 19.36 31.57 16.21
C SER A 117 20.23 30.78 17.18
N SER A 118 21.33 31.38 17.62
CA SER A 118 22.19 30.77 18.61
C SER A 118 22.62 31.80 19.67
N GLY A 119 22.66 31.34 20.90
CA GLY A 119 23.28 32.08 22.01
C GLY A 119 24.28 31.15 22.71
N SER A 120 25.48 31.61 22.95
CA SER A 120 26.49 30.82 23.66
C SER A 120 27.25 31.68 24.64
N TYR A 121 27.62 31.08 25.74
CA TYR A 121 28.59 31.57 26.70
C TYR A 121 29.74 30.58 26.77
N SER A 122 30.95 31.07 26.64
CA SER A 122 32.15 30.29 26.85
C SER A 122 33.10 31.02 27.80
N TYR A 123 33.72 30.27 28.71
CA TYR A 123 34.75 30.74 29.61
C TYR A 123 35.96 29.85 29.42
N GLY A 124 37.10 30.43 29.11
CA GLY A 124 38.30 29.66 28.86
C GLY A 124 39.53 30.51 28.58
N ALA A 125 40.69 29.87 28.63
CA ALA A 125 41.98 30.49 28.30
C ALA A 125 42.46 29.97 26.93
N LYS A 126 43.06 30.85 26.13
CA LYS A 126 43.58 30.50 24.80
C LYS A 126 44.88 29.69 24.84
N ASN A 127 45.67 29.81 25.92
CA ASN A 127 46.92 29.07 26.11
C ASN A 127 47.06 28.61 27.57
N SER A 128 47.68 27.45 27.79
CA SER A 128 47.85 26.84 29.10
C SER A 128 49.00 27.47 29.92
N ILE A 129 49.85 28.33 29.35
CA ILE A 129 51.05 28.85 30.00
C ILE A 129 50.86 30.29 30.52
N ASP A 130 50.02 31.13 29.85
CA ASP A 130 49.67 32.48 30.27
C ASP A 130 48.16 32.67 30.38
N ALA A 131 47.53 31.88 31.21
CA ALA A 131 46.08 31.77 31.24
C ALA A 131 45.43 32.91 32.02
N ASN A 132 45.12 34.02 31.39
CA ASN A 132 44.02 34.86 31.80
C ASN A 132 42.72 34.36 31.10
N PRO A 133 41.90 33.61 31.81
CA PRO A 133 40.65 33.14 31.23
C PRO A 133 39.74 34.32 30.90
N SER A 134 39.11 34.26 29.75
CA SER A 134 38.18 35.29 29.30
C SER A 134 36.80 34.70 29.09
N SER A 135 35.78 35.47 29.43
CA SER A 135 34.39 35.18 29.07
C SER A 135 34.12 35.63 27.63
N THR A 136 33.32 34.87 26.90
CA THR A 136 32.82 35.28 25.61
C THR A 136 31.34 34.98 25.54
N TYR A 137 30.55 36.00 25.31
CA TYR A 137 29.11 35.93 25.11
C TYR A 137 28.85 36.14 23.60
N ASN A 138 28.12 35.23 22.98
CA ASN A 138 27.72 35.34 21.59
C ASN A 138 26.20 35.20 21.47
N VAL A 139 25.60 36.03 20.66
CA VAL A 139 24.19 35.89 20.25
C VAL A 139 24.06 36.25 18.77
N GLY A 140 23.32 35.48 18.00
CA GLY A 140 23.19 35.80 16.60
C GLY A 140 22.23 34.87 15.82
N LEU A 141 22.10 35.23 14.57
CA LEU A 141 21.45 34.42 13.57
C LEU A 141 22.50 33.89 12.58
N ALA A 142 22.38 32.63 12.21
CA ALA A 142 23.26 32.02 11.24
C ALA A 142 22.44 31.30 10.17
N MET A 143 22.76 31.51 8.92
CA MET A 143 22.32 30.71 7.80
C MET A 143 23.33 29.57 7.62
N SER A 144 22.87 28.35 7.89
CA SER A 144 23.69 27.16 7.69
C SER A 144 23.87 26.90 6.18
N SER A 145 25.07 26.52 5.80
CA SER A 145 25.48 26.06 4.46
C SER A 145 24.33 25.76 3.46
N TYR A 146 23.84 26.81 2.80
CA TYR A 146 22.85 26.68 1.73
C TYR A 146 23.54 26.20 0.45
N GLU A 147 23.14 25.05 -0.11
CA GLU A 147 23.72 24.48 -1.32
C GLU A 147 23.01 25.00 -2.56
N PHE A 148 23.79 25.53 -3.51
CA PHE A 148 23.29 25.86 -4.83
C PHE A 148 23.28 24.62 -5.73
N ASP A 149 22.11 24.24 -6.23
CA ASP A 149 21.93 23.01 -7.01
C ASP A 149 22.25 23.21 -8.52
N PHE A 150 23.51 23.48 -8.83
CA PHE A 150 23.93 23.62 -10.22
C PHE A 150 23.93 22.30 -11.01
N TRP A 151 24.04 21.18 -10.33
CA TRP A 151 24.21 19.86 -10.93
C TRP A 151 22.95 18.98 -10.84
N GLY A 152 21.88 19.52 -10.27
CA GLY A 152 20.60 18.83 -10.16
C GLY A 152 20.57 17.72 -9.08
N ARG A 153 21.45 17.77 -8.07
CA ARG A 153 21.46 16.81 -6.97
C ARG A 153 20.20 16.91 -6.12
N ILE A 154 19.88 18.12 -5.67
CA ILE A 154 18.70 18.40 -4.84
C ILE A 154 17.42 18.19 -5.67
N ALA A 155 17.39 18.68 -6.90
CA ALA A 155 16.28 18.48 -7.82
C ALA A 155 16.00 16.99 -8.08
N SER A 156 17.05 16.17 -8.24
CA SER A 156 16.91 14.72 -8.42
C SER A 156 16.39 14.02 -7.17
N LEU A 157 16.83 14.41 -5.97
CA LEU A 157 16.30 13.88 -4.70
C LEU A 157 14.83 14.29 -4.48
N LYS A 158 14.47 15.50 -4.87
CA LYS A 158 13.08 15.98 -4.84
C LYS A 158 12.20 15.17 -5.80
N ASP A 159 12.68 14.91 -7.03
CA ASP A 159 11.97 14.05 -7.98
C ASP A 159 11.82 12.62 -7.44
N ALA A 160 12.87 12.03 -6.88
CA ALA A 160 12.77 10.70 -6.24
C ALA A 160 11.70 10.69 -5.13
N ALA A 161 11.66 11.71 -4.28
CA ALA A 161 10.66 11.82 -3.23
C ALA A 161 9.23 12.00 -3.79
N LEU A 162 9.07 12.77 -4.89
CA LEU A 162 7.80 12.91 -5.60
C LEU A 162 7.33 11.57 -6.17
N GLN A 163 8.21 10.82 -6.83
CA GLN A 163 7.86 9.51 -7.39
C GLN A 163 7.47 8.52 -6.28
N ASN A 164 8.15 8.53 -5.13
CA ASN A 164 7.78 7.73 -3.97
C ASN A 164 6.40 8.11 -3.40
N TYR A 165 6.06 9.40 -3.37
CA TYR A 165 4.72 9.87 -2.99
C TYR A 165 3.66 9.34 -3.98
N LEU A 166 3.91 9.43 -5.29
CA LEU A 166 3.00 8.90 -6.31
C LEU A 166 2.86 7.38 -6.26
N ALA A 167 3.96 6.65 -5.97
CA ALA A 167 3.93 5.21 -5.74
C ALA A 167 3.02 4.84 -4.56
N THR A 168 3.09 5.61 -3.46
CA THR A 168 2.24 5.39 -2.28
C THR A 168 0.77 5.65 -2.59
N THR A 169 0.47 6.62 -3.44
CA THR A 169 -0.90 6.90 -3.90
C THR A 169 -1.45 5.73 -4.72
N ALA A 170 -0.65 5.19 -5.63
CA ALA A 170 -1.01 4.00 -6.41
C ALA A 170 -1.20 2.75 -5.52
N ALA A 171 -0.38 2.60 -4.49
CA ALA A 171 -0.52 1.52 -3.50
C ALA A 171 -1.87 1.59 -2.74
N LYS A 172 -2.34 2.79 -2.39
CA LYS A 172 -3.68 2.98 -1.78
C LYS A 172 -4.79 2.54 -2.74
N ASP A 173 -4.69 2.88 -4.02
CA ASP A 173 -5.67 2.47 -5.03
C ASP A 173 -5.70 0.95 -5.18
N ALA A 174 -4.54 0.27 -5.18
CA ALA A 174 -4.43 -1.18 -5.18
C ALA A 174 -5.08 -1.81 -3.94
N ALA A 175 -4.83 -1.25 -2.75
CA ALA A 175 -5.44 -1.69 -1.50
C ALA A 175 -6.97 -1.53 -1.50
N GLN A 176 -7.47 -0.44 -2.08
CA GLN A 176 -8.90 -0.19 -2.23
C GLN A 176 -9.59 -1.23 -3.12
N ILE A 177 -9.01 -1.55 -4.29
CA ILE A 177 -9.51 -2.60 -5.18
C ILE A 177 -9.52 -3.95 -4.47
N SER A 178 -8.43 -4.27 -3.77
CA SER A 178 -8.30 -5.51 -3.01
C SER A 178 -9.37 -5.62 -1.92
N LEU A 179 -9.61 -4.55 -1.16
CA LEU A 179 -10.65 -4.55 -0.11
C LEU A 179 -12.04 -4.75 -0.72
N ILE A 180 -12.38 -4.01 -1.79
CA ILE A 180 -13.67 -4.15 -2.50
C ILE A 180 -13.87 -5.60 -2.95
N SER A 181 -12.85 -6.19 -3.57
CA SER A 181 -12.90 -7.57 -4.06
C SER A 181 -13.02 -8.57 -2.92
N ASN A 182 -12.28 -8.41 -1.83
CA ASN A 182 -12.34 -9.29 -0.66
C ASN A 182 -13.71 -9.24 0.04
N ILE A 183 -14.33 -8.06 0.16
CA ILE A 183 -15.69 -7.92 0.69
C ILE A 183 -16.69 -8.65 -0.22
N ALA A 184 -16.59 -8.43 -1.54
CA ALA A 184 -17.47 -9.07 -2.50
C ALA A 184 -17.31 -10.61 -2.50
N GLN A 185 -16.08 -11.12 -2.45
CA GLN A 185 -15.80 -12.55 -2.35
C GLN A 185 -16.36 -13.15 -1.05
N SER A 186 -16.16 -12.47 0.08
CA SER A 186 -16.69 -12.91 1.39
C SER A 186 -18.22 -12.87 1.40
N TYR A 187 -18.84 -11.89 0.76
CA TYR A 187 -20.30 -11.79 0.60
C TYR A 187 -20.88 -12.99 -0.20
N VAL A 188 -20.25 -13.31 -1.33
CA VAL A 188 -20.61 -14.49 -2.12
C VAL A 188 -20.40 -15.78 -1.32
N ALA A 189 -19.25 -15.92 -0.66
CA ALA A 189 -18.95 -17.10 0.17
C ALA A 189 -19.98 -17.29 1.29
N TYR A 190 -20.39 -16.21 1.96
CA TYR A 190 -21.46 -16.29 2.97
C TYR A 190 -22.76 -16.84 2.39
N SER A 191 -23.17 -16.32 1.24
CA SER A 191 -24.40 -16.77 0.56
C SER A 191 -24.39 -18.27 0.24
N TYR A 192 -23.26 -18.77 -0.26
CA TYR A 192 -23.13 -20.19 -0.60
C TYR A 192 -22.91 -21.07 0.63
N ASN A 193 -22.24 -20.63 1.67
CA ASN A 193 -22.16 -21.33 2.96
C ASN A 193 -23.56 -21.48 3.58
N LEU A 194 -24.41 -20.45 3.46
CA LEU A 194 -25.81 -20.54 3.90
C LEU A 194 -26.59 -21.55 3.06
N ALA A 195 -26.38 -21.58 1.75
CA ALA A 195 -27.01 -22.57 0.86
C ALA A 195 -26.53 -24.00 1.17
N GLN A 196 -25.24 -24.20 1.47
CA GLN A 196 -24.69 -25.48 1.92
C GLN A 196 -25.33 -25.94 3.25
N LEU A 197 -25.50 -25.01 4.20
CA LEU A 197 -26.17 -25.31 5.47
C LEU A 197 -27.64 -25.74 5.24
N GLN A 198 -28.36 -25.06 4.34
CA GLN A 198 -29.74 -25.43 3.99
C GLN A 198 -29.80 -26.82 3.33
N LEU A 199 -28.88 -27.11 2.41
CA LEU A 199 -28.75 -28.41 1.76
C LEU A 199 -28.47 -29.53 2.79
N ALA A 200 -27.55 -29.29 3.73
CA ALA A 200 -27.23 -30.25 4.79
C ALA A 200 -28.44 -30.54 5.69
N LYS A 201 -29.23 -29.50 6.05
CA LYS A 201 -30.47 -29.66 6.83
C LYS A 201 -31.55 -30.46 6.08
N GLN A 202 -31.75 -30.21 4.78
CA GLN A 202 -32.67 -30.98 3.95
C GLN A 202 -32.23 -32.45 3.84
N THR A 203 -30.92 -32.67 3.69
CA THR A 203 -30.35 -34.02 3.65
C THR A 203 -30.55 -34.74 4.96
N LEU A 204 -30.38 -34.07 6.12
CA LEU A 204 -30.66 -34.66 7.42
C LEU A 204 -32.12 -35.12 7.52
N ALA A 205 -33.09 -34.28 7.15
CA ALA A 205 -34.50 -34.63 7.16
C ALA A 205 -34.79 -35.89 6.33
N THR A 206 -34.27 -35.96 5.10
CA THR A 206 -34.42 -37.15 4.24
C THR A 206 -33.79 -38.40 4.85
N ARG A 207 -32.63 -38.29 5.48
CA ARG A 207 -31.96 -39.43 6.14
C ARG A 207 -32.68 -39.88 7.41
N GLN A 208 -33.26 -38.96 8.19
CA GLN A 208 -34.11 -39.28 9.35
C GLN A 208 -35.37 -40.04 8.92
N ASP A 209 -36.01 -39.63 7.83
CA ASP A 209 -37.16 -40.38 7.29
C ASP A 209 -36.75 -41.78 6.84
N SER A 210 -35.61 -41.92 6.17
CA SER A 210 -35.08 -43.23 5.80
C SER A 210 -34.79 -44.11 7.01
N LEU A 211 -34.18 -43.56 8.06
CA LEU A 211 -33.93 -44.26 9.31
C LEU A 211 -35.25 -44.78 9.94
N ARG A 212 -36.24 -43.87 10.03
CA ARG A 212 -37.57 -44.24 10.59
C ARG A 212 -38.20 -45.39 9.82
N ILE A 213 -38.15 -45.34 8.48
CA ILE A 213 -38.69 -46.43 7.64
C ILE A 213 -37.92 -47.74 7.87
N ASN A 214 -36.59 -47.73 7.90
CA ASN A 214 -35.77 -48.93 8.13
C ASN A 214 -36.00 -49.52 9.50
N GLN A 215 -36.16 -48.71 10.56
CA GLN A 215 -36.51 -49.18 11.90
C GLN A 215 -37.88 -49.83 11.94
N LEU A 216 -38.90 -49.29 11.25
CA LEU A 216 -40.23 -49.90 11.18
C LEU A 216 -40.19 -51.25 10.44
N ARG A 217 -39.46 -51.35 9.32
CA ARG A 217 -39.29 -52.59 8.54
C ARG A 217 -38.59 -53.68 9.38
N PHE A 218 -37.52 -53.29 10.12
CA PHE A 218 -36.83 -54.19 11.02
C PHE A 218 -37.75 -54.71 12.13
N LYS A 219 -38.51 -53.84 12.80
CA LYS A 219 -39.49 -54.23 13.83
C LYS A 219 -40.60 -55.15 13.29
N ALA A 220 -40.96 -55.00 12.02
CA ALA A 220 -41.92 -55.84 11.34
C ALA A 220 -41.31 -57.15 10.80
N GLY A 221 -40.02 -57.43 11.01
CA GLY A 221 -39.31 -58.59 10.50
C GLY A 221 -39.11 -58.60 8.99
N LEU A 222 -39.30 -57.45 8.28
CA LEU A 222 -39.22 -57.31 6.81
C LEU A 222 -37.82 -56.93 6.32
N ASP A 223 -36.88 -56.62 7.24
CA ASP A 223 -35.52 -56.23 6.90
C ASP A 223 -34.55 -56.58 8.03
N SER A 224 -33.25 -56.56 7.73
CA SER A 224 -32.18 -56.82 8.70
C SER A 224 -31.87 -55.62 9.58
N GLN A 225 -31.26 -55.82 10.74
CA GLN A 225 -30.74 -54.76 11.60
C GLN A 225 -29.67 -53.92 10.87
N LEU A 226 -28.94 -54.51 9.89
CA LEU A 226 -27.90 -53.87 9.13
C LEU A 226 -28.40 -52.57 8.44
N SER A 227 -29.56 -52.63 7.77
CA SER A 227 -30.17 -51.48 7.10
C SER A 227 -30.49 -50.33 8.08
N SER A 228 -30.94 -50.65 9.27
CA SER A 228 -31.23 -49.67 10.34
C SER A 228 -29.92 -49.00 10.85
N VAL A 229 -28.86 -49.78 11.08
CA VAL A 229 -27.56 -49.26 11.54
C VAL A 229 -26.90 -48.41 10.47
N GLN A 230 -26.97 -48.80 9.17
CA GLN A 230 -26.49 -48.00 8.05
C GLN A 230 -27.24 -46.67 7.95
N ALA A 231 -28.57 -46.66 8.11
CA ALA A 231 -29.38 -45.45 8.10
C ALA A 231 -29.05 -44.54 9.31
N GLN A 232 -28.80 -45.11 10.50
CA GLN A 232 -28.36 -44.36 11.67
C GLN A 232 -27.00 -43.67 11.41
N ALA A 233 -26.02 -44.41 10.88
CA ALA A 233 -24.71 -43.86 10.53
C ALA A 233 -24.84 -42.69 9.52
N ALA A 234 -25.76 -42.80 8.53
CA ALA A 234 -26.02 -41.74 7.58
C ALA A 234 -26.64 -40.49 8.24
N VAL A 235 -27.49 -40.63 9.23
CA VAL A 235 -28.05 -39.53 10.02
C VAL A 235 -26.95 -38.81 10.79
N GLU A 236 -26.07 -39.55 11.46
CA GLU A 236 -24.97 -38.94 12.23
C GLU A 236 -23.99 -38.21 11.31
N ALA A 237 -23.66 -38.77 10.13
CA ALA A 237 -22.86 -38.08 9.10
C ALA A 237 -23.52 -36.76 8.62
N ALA A 238 -24.86 -36.71 8.50
CA ALA A 238 -25.55 -35.47 8.14
C ALA A 238 -25.51 -34.43 9.27
N LYS A 239 -25.54 -34.83 10.53
CA LYS A 239 -25.36 -33.91 11.67
C LYS A 239 -23.96 -33.31 11.69
N VAL A 240 -22.92 -34.10 11.40
CA VAL A 240 -21.54 -33.59 11.24
C VAL A 240 -21.46 -32.57 10.11
N ALA A 241 -22.07 -32.85 8.96
CA ALA A 241 -22.09 -31.90 7.83
C ALA A 241 -22.78 -30.57 8.18
N ILE A 242 -23.87 -30.61 8.98
CA ILE A 242 -24.53 -29.40 9.48
C ILE A 242 -23.60 -28.60 10.40
N ALA A 243 -22.95 -29.27 11.37
CA ALA A 243 -22.02 -28.59 12.28
C ALA A 243 -20.86 -27.92 11.51
N GLN A 244 -20.30 -28.62 10.52
CA GLN A 244 -19.26 -28.09 9.68
C GLN A 244 -19.73 -26.87 8.86
N ALA A 245 -20.92 -26.96 8.26
CA ALA A 245 -21.50 -25.85 7.48
C ALA A 245 -21.83 -24.64 8.38
N GLN A 246 -22.26 -24.86 9.62
CA GLN A 246 -22.46 -23.80 10.62
C GLN A 246 -21.14 -23.11 10.98
N THR A 247 -20.08 -23.88 11.23
CA THR A 247 -18.74 -23.31 11.49
C THR A 247 -18.26 -22.47 10.33
N ASN A 248 -18.36 -22.97 9.09
CA ASN A 248 -17.95 -22.24 7.89
C ASN A 248 -18.74 -20.94 7.72
N LEU A 249 -20.04 -20.95 8.01
CA LEU A 249 -20.90 -19.76 7.95
C LEU A 249 -20.45 -18.71 8.98
N LEU A 250 -20.22 -19.11 10.22
CA LEU A 250 -19.82 -18.21 11.31
C LEU A 250 -18.42 -17.63 11.08
N THR A 251 -17.46 -18.44 10.66
CA THR A 251 -16.10 -17.97 10.36
C THR A 251 -16.10 -16.99 9.19
N ASN A 252 -16.90 -17.25 8.16
CA ASN A 252 -17.03 -16.33 7.05
C ASN A 252 -17.74 -15.02 7.45
N GLN A 253 -18.73 -15.08 8.34
CA GLN A 253 -19.36 -13.87 8.89
C GLN A 253 -18.35 -13.04 9.69
N ASN A 254 -17.47 -13.67 10.46
CA ASN A 254 -16.41 -12.98 11.18
C ASN A 254 -15.38 -12.36 10.22
N ALA A 255 -15.02 -13.06 9.14
CA ALA A 255 -14.15 -12.52 8.09
C ALA A 255 -14.77 -11.29 7.42
N LEU A 256 -16.07 -11.33 7.10
CA LEU A 256 -16.77 -10.19 6.52
C LEU A 256 -16.79 -8.98 7.49
N ARG A 257 -17.06 -9.20 8.78
CA ARG A 257 -17.00 -8.15 9.81
C ARG A 257 -15.62 -7.53 9.94
N TYR A 258 -14.58 -8.37 9.89
CA TYR A 258 -13.18 -7.91 9.92
C TYR A 258 -12.86 -7.03 8.71
N LEU A 259 -13.24 -7.46 7.50
CA LEU A 259 -13.01 -6.70 6.27
C LEU A 259 -13.76 -5.36 6.28
N VAL A 260 -14.99 -5.35 6.79
CA VAL A 260 -15.81 -4.12 6.90
C VAL A 260 -15.26 -3.19 7.99
N GLY A 261 -14.62 -3.73 9.04
CA GLY A 261 -14.07 -2.95 10.14
C GLY A 261 -15.10 -2.30 11.06
N ALA A 262 -16.39 -2.68 10.91
CA ALA A 262 -17.52 -2.17 11.69
C ALA A 262 -18.55 -3.28 11.94
N PRO A 263 -19.48 -3.13 12.91
CA PRO A 263 -20.59 -4.03 13.07
C PRO A 263 -21.43 -4.13 11.80
N VAL A 264 -21.66 -5.36 11.32
CA VAL A 264 -22.48 -5.63 10.13
C VAL A 264 -23.87 -6.04 10.59
N ASP A 265 -24.89 -5.28 10.20
CA ASP A 265 -26.28 -5.62 10.43
C ASP A 265 -26.66 -6.88 9.65
N ASN A 266 -27.44 -7.76 10.26
CA ASN A 266 -27.89 -9.00 9.61
C ASN A 266 -28.77 -8.75 8.38
N SER A 267 -29.43 -7.59 8.28
CA SER A 267 -30.23 -7.20 7.12
C SER A 267 -29.38 -7.00 5.85
N LEU A 268 -28.09 -6.70 6.01
CA LEU A 268 -27.14 -6.53 4.91
C LEU A 268 -26.55 -7.86 4.42
N LEU A 269 -26.74 -8.95 5.17
CA LEU A 269 -26.24 -10.25 4.74
C LEU A 269 -27.05 -10.79 3.55
N PRO A 270 -26.41 -11.53 2.62
CA PRO A 270 -27.08 -12.08 1.45
C PRO A 270 -28.02 -13.24 1.78
N ALA A 271 -28.97 -13.50 0.89
CA ALA A 271 -29.74 -14.73 0.90
C ALA A 271 -28.87 -15.93 0.49
N ALA A 272 -29.38 -17.14 0.73
CA ALA A 272 -28.72 -18.37 0.34
C ALA A 272 -28.66 -18.52 -1.18
N GLY A 273 -27.47 -18.74 -1.73
CA GLY A 273 -27.29 -19.09 -3.15
C GLY A 273 -27.70 -17.97 -4.13
N ILE A 274 -27.22 -16.74 -3.90
CA ILE A 274 -27.47 -15.63 -4.84
C ILE A 274 -27.05 -16.02 -6.26
N SER A 275 -27.83 -15.57 -7.25
CA SER A 275 -27.62 -15.94 -8.66
C SER A 275 -26.77 -14.94 -9.44
N SER A 276 -26.67 -13.69 -8.99
CA SER A 276 -25.90 -12.63 -9.64
C SER A 276 -25.50 -11.56 -8.62
N ILE A 277 -24.37 -10.91 -8.88
CA ILE A 277 -23.88 -9.74 -8.16
C ILE A 277 -23.60 -8.57 -9.10
N THR A 278 -23.69 -8.79 -10.42
CA THR A 278 -23.45 -7.79 -11.46
C THR A 278 -24.61 -7.77 -12.47
N ASN A 279 -24.80 -6.63 -13.13
CA ASN A 279 -25.74 -6.51 -14.24
C ASN A 279 -25.17 -7.02 -15.57
N ASN A 280 -23.86 -7.15 -15.66
CA ASN A 280 -23.20 -7.51 -16.91
C ASN A 280 -23.16 -9.03 -17.08
N ARG A 281 -23.69 -9.51 -18.19
CA ARG A 281 -23.55 -10.91 -18.61
C ARG A 281 -22.35 -11.11 -19.54
N ILE A 282 -21.99 -10.08 -20.30
CA ILE A 282 -20.86 -10.07 -21.24
C ILE A 282 -19.86 -9.05 -20.72
N PHE A 283 -18.60 -9.45 -20.61
CA PHE A 283 -17.52 -8.63 -20.06
C PHE A 283 -16.55 -8.26 -21.18
N GLY A 284 -16.42 -6.95 -21.44
CA GLY A 284 -15.35 -6.42 -22.28
C GLY A 284 -14.03 -6.42 -21.49
N THR A 285 -13.00 -7.05 -22.00
CA THR A 285 -11.70 -7.16 -21.31
C THR A 285 -10.72 -6.07 -21.69
N GLY A 286 -11.00 -5.30 -22.76
CA GLY A 286 -10.04 -4.37 -23.33
C GLY A 286 -8.86 -5.09 -24.01
N LEU A 287 -7.80 -4.35 -24.26
CA LEU A 287 -6.53 -4.87 -24.75
C LEU A 287 -5.57 -5.17 -23.57
N PRO A 288 -4.64 -6.10 -23.73
CA PRO A 288 -3.62 -6.34 -22.74
C PRO A 288 -2.82 -5.10 -22.35
N SER A 289 -2.54 -4.19 -23.29
CA SER A 289 -1.91 -2.89 -23.02
C SER A 289 -2.69 -2.00 -22.04
N ASP A 290 -4.01 -2.18 -21.94
CA ASP A 290 -4.84 -1.42 -21.00
C ASP A 290 -4.50 -1.73 -19.55
N LEU A 291 -3.96 -2.92 -19.24
CA LEU A 291 -3.48 -3.26 -17.90
C LEU A 291 -2.42 -2.27 -17.40
N LEU A 292 -1.51 -1.84 -18.27
CA LEU A 292 -0.48 -0.87 -17.94
C LEU A 292 -1.08 0.50 -17.55
N LEU A 293 -2.30 0.78 -18.03
CA LEU A 293 -3.01 2.03 -17.77
C LEU A 293 -3.85 1.98 -16.49
N TYR A 294 -4.54 0.87 -16.25
CA TYR A 294 -5.58 0.78 -15.22
C TYR A 294 -5.13 0.10 -13.92
N ARG A 295 -4.10 -0.76 -13.97
CA ARG A 295 -3.63 -1.47 -12.76
C ARG A 295 -2.77 -0.58 -11.87
N PRO A 296 -3.21 -0.31 -10.62
CA PRO A 296 -2.44 0.56 -9.72
C PRO A 296 -1.12 -0.06 -9.24
N ASP A 297 -1.04 -1.39 -9.11
CA ASP A 297 0.19 -2.10 -8.73
C ASP A 297 1.30 -1.93 -9.78
N LEU A 298 0.96 -1.94 -11.06
CA LEU A 298 1.90 -1.65 -12.15
C LEU A 298 2.36 -0.19 -12.10
N ARG A 299 1.43 0.74 -11.84
CA ARG A 299 1.76 2.17 -11.68
C ARG A 299 2.67 2.40 -10.47
N GLN A 300 2.43 1.71 -9.37
CA GLN A 300 3.31 1.76 -8.20
C GLN A 300 4.73 1.32 -8.56
N ALA A 301 4.88 0.19 -9.25
CA ALA A 301 6.19 -0.32 -9.67
C ALA A 301 6.90 0.62 -10.67
N GLU A 302 6.14 1.25 -11.58
CA GLU A 302 6.65 2.26 -12.51
C GLU A 302 7.18 3.49 -11.77
N TYR A 303 6.44 4.02 -10.78
CA TYR A 303 6.90 5.15 -9.98
C TYR A 303 8.15 4.81 -9.16
N ASN A 304 8.24 3.61 -8.60
CA ASN A 304 9.44 3.14 -7.91
C ASN A 304 10.66 3.06 -8.85
N LEU A 305 10.47 2.62 -10.10
CA LEU A 305 11.52 2.62 -11.11
C LEU A 305 11.98 4.06 -11.45
N LYS A 306 11.04 5.00 -11.58
CA LYS A 306 11.36 6.43 -11.81
C LYS A 306 12.11 7.03 -10.63
N ALA A 307 11.73 6.71 -9.40
CA ALA A 307 12.43 7.16 -8.20
C ALA A 307 13.88 6.64 -8.17
N ALA A 308 14.10 5.37 -8.50
CA ALA A 308 15.44 4.80 -8.60
C ALA A 308 16.29 5.49 -9.69
N GLY A 309 15.68 5.84 -10.83
CA GLY A 309 16.33 6.62 -11.89
C GLY A 309 16.77 8.01 -11.42
N ALA A 310 15.92 8.69 -10.65
CA ALA A 310 16.25 10.00 -10.06
C ALA A 310 17.40 9.87 -9.05
N ASN A 311 17.46 8.81 -8.25
CA ASN A 311 18.55 8.56 -7.31
C ASN A 311 19.91 8.36 -8.03
N ILE A 312 19.95 7.71 -9.20
CA ILE A 312 21.19 7.63 -10.01
C ILE A 312 21.68 9.03 -10.40
N ASN A 313 20.77 9.93 -10.82
CA ASN A 313 21.13 11.29 -11.18
C ASN A 313 21.69 12.04 -9.96
N ALA A 314 21.10 11.88 -8.78
CA ALA A 314 21.62 12.46 -7.54
C ALA A 314 23.00 11.91 -7.17
N ALA A 315 23.21 10.59 -7.27
CA ALA A 315 24.49 9.94 -7.03
C ALA A 315 25.57 10.39 -8.01
N ARG A 316 25.22 10.63 -9.28
CA ARG A 316 26.12 11.18 -10.29
C ARG A 316 26.46 12.64 -9.99
N ALA A 317 25.49 13.43 -9.57
CA ALA A 317 25.70 14.83 -9.20
C ALA A 317 26.72 14.98 -8.05
N ALA A 318 26.86 13.99 -7.17
CA ALA A 318 27.84 13.98 -6.09
C ALA A 318 29.31 13.91 -6.55
N PHE A 319 29.61 13.67 -7.84
CA PHE A 319 30.96 13.74 -8.40
C PHE A 319 31.39 15.17 -8.73
N TYR A 320 30.47 16.11 -8.78
CA TYR A 320 30.74 17.52 -9.10
C TYR A 320 31.00 18.32 -7.82
N PRO A 321 31.62 19.53 -7.94
CA PRO A 321 31.84 20.41 -6.81
C PRO A 321 30.52 20.83 -6.16
N THR A 322 30.45 20.76 -4.84
CA THR A 322 29.35 21.35 -4.07
C THR A 322 29.66 22.83 -3.83
N ILE A 323 28.75 23.71 -4.22
CA ILE A 323 28.83 25.14 -4.00
C ILE A 323 27.82 25.52 -2.94
N SER A 324 28.27 26.09 -1.84
CA SER A 324 27.39 26.47 -0.74
C SER A 324 27.67 27.88 -0.26
N LEU A 325 26.64 28.50 0.35
CA LEU A 325 26.69 29.81 0.97
C LEU A 325 26.35 29.69 2.44
N SER A 326 27.19 30.23 3.28
CA SER A 326 26.91 30.43 4.71
C SER A 326 26.87 31.92 5.03
N GLY A 327 26.10 32.29 6.04
CA GLY A 327 26.02 33.67 6.50
C GLY A 327 25.73 33.75 7.99
N ASN A 328 26.25 34.77 8.64
CA ASN A 328 25.95 35.02 10.04
C ASN A 328 25.80 36.53 10.32
N VAL A 329 24.99 36.85 11.28
CA VAL A 329 24.83 38.18 11.85
C VAL A 329 24.62 38.05 13.34
N GLY A 330 25.33 38.81 14.13
CA GLY A 330 25.24 38.68 15.57
C GLY A 330 26.07 39.70 16.34
N ALA A 331 26.14 39.49 17.65
CA ALA A 331 26.99 40.27 18.55
C ALA A 331 27.82 39.32 19.39
N ALA A 332 29.09 39.74 19.65
CA ALA A 332 30.03 39.03 20.48
C ALA A 332 30.70 40.00 21.43
N SER A 333 30.81 39.66 22.74
CA SER A 333 31.44 40.49 23.74
C SER A 333 32.06 39.66 24.86
N SER A 334 33.08 40.21 25.52
CA SER A 334 33.66 39.62 26.75
C SER A 334 32.82 39.88 28.01
N SER A 335 31.85 40.79 27.94
CA SER A 335 30.93 41.14 29.02
C SER A 335 29.49 41.10 28.51
N LEU A 336 28.60 40.57 29.33
CA LEU A 336 27.15 40.52 28.98
C LEU A 336 26.57 41.94 28.81
N GLY A 337 27.02 42.93 29.60
CA GLY A 337 26.56 44.31 29.51
C GLY A 337 27.01 45.05 28.25
N ASP A 338 28.03 44.56 27.58
CA ASP A 338 28.57 45.16 26.34
C ASP A 338 28.10 44.44 25.07
N LEU A 339 27.35 43.34 25.21
CA LEU A 339 26.89 42.51 24.09
C LEU A 339 26.03 43.25 23.05
N PHE A 340 25.29 44.28 23.52
CA PHE A 340 24.43 45.08 22.63
C PHE A 340 24.96 46.50 22.37
N LYS A 341 26.22 46.77 22.72
CA LYS A 341 26.86 48.06 22.40
C LYS A 341 27.40 48.10 20.98
N THR A 342 27.60 49.33 20.45
CA THR A 342 28.04 49.65 19.08
C THR A 342 29.38 49.01 18.79
N GLY A 343 29.93 48.12 19.00
CA GLY A 343 31.21 47.47 18.65
C GLY A 343 31.15 45.95 18.78
N ALA A 344 30.06 45.43 19.36
CA ALA A 344 29.86 43.99 19.53
C ALA A 344 29.23 43.33 18.27
N PHE A 345 28.60 44.14 17.39
CA PHE A 345 27.91 43.67 16.20
C PHE A 345 28.88 43.22 15.12
N SER A 346 28.63 42.06 14.53
CA SER A 346 29.39 41.52 13.41
C SER A 346 28.47 40.80 12.43
N TRP A 347 28.84 40.84 11.18
CA TRP A 347 28.16 40.05 10.14
C TRP A 347 29.21 39.52 9.17
N GLY A 348 28.84 38.42 8.51
CA GLY A 348 29.70 37.81 7.51
C GLY A 348 28.87 36.91 6.61
N PHE A 349 29.31 36.76 5.40
CA PHE A 349 28.83 35.73 4.45
C PHE A 349 30.04 35.15 3.75
N GLY A 350 29.97 33.84 3.45
CA GLY A 350 31.08 33.13 2.82
C GLY A 350 30.56 32.07 1.84
N PRO A 351 30.75 32.29 0.53
CA PRO A 351 30.63 31.23 -0.45
C PRO A 351 31.76 30.20 -0.23
N SER A 352 31.44 28.92 -0.34
CA SER A 352 32.44 27.85 -0.28
C SER A 352 32.23 26.87 -1.42
N VAL A 353 33.33 26.35 -1.95
CA VAL A 353 33.35 25.31 -2.98
C VAL A 353 34.10 24.10 -2.41
N SER A 354 33.45 22.94 -2.41
CA SER A 354 34.06 21.70 -1.96
C SER A 354 34.04 20.68 -3.07
N LEU A 355 35.20 20.20 -3.49
CA LEU A 355 35.36 19.11 -4.44
C LEU A 355 36.19 18.00 -3.77
N PRO A 356 35.58 16.86 -3.44
CA PRO A 356 36.33 15.72 -2.92
C PRO A 356 37.22 15.12 -4.03
N ILE A 357 38.54 15.22 -3.86
CA ILE A 357 39.52 14.72 -4.84
C ILE A 357 39.78 13.22 -4.64
N PHE A 358 39.83 12.77 -3.40
CA PHE A 358 40.08 11.37 -3.05
C PHE A 358 39.16 10.92 -1.91
N ASP A 359 38.41 9.84 -2.14
CA ASP A 359 37.46 9.24 -1.20
C ASP A 359 37.54 7.71 -1.17
N ALA A 360 38.67 7.14 -1.58
CA ALA A 360 38.91 5.70 -1.68
C ALA A 360 37.83 4.93 -2.48
N GLY A 361 37.14 5.62 -3.40
CA GLY A 361 36.12 5.03 -4.25
C GLY A 361 34.69 5.03 -3.70
N LEU A 362 34.43 5.73 -2.58
CA LEU A 362 33.11 5.78 -1.93
C LEU A 362 32.02 6.24 -2.90
N ARG A 363 32.21 7.34 -3.63
CA ARG A 363 31.23 7.86 -4.60
C ARG A 363 30.97 6.90 -5.74
N LYS A 364 32.05 6.25 -6.25
CA LYS A 364 31.91 5.23 -7.29
C LYS A 364 31.08 4.04 -6.80
N ALA A 365 31.31 3.58 -5.58
CA ALA A 365 30.52 2.49 -4.97
C ALA A 365 29.05 2.91 -4.77
N ASN A 366 28.78 4.11 -4.26
CA ASN A 366 27.41 4.64 -4.12
C ASN A 366 26.68 4.76 -5.47
N TYR A 367 27.36 5.20 -6.50
CA TYR A 367 26.81 5.26 -7.85
C TYR A 367 26.48 3.85 -8.37
N GLN A 368 27.39 2.87 -8.19
CA GLN A 368 27.12 1.48 -8.55
C GLN A 368 25.93 0.89 -7.79
N VAL A 369 25.78 1.21 -6.50
CA VAL A 369 24.61 0.80 -5.71
C VAL A 369 23.34 1.35 -6.35
N SER A 370 23.28 2.64 -6.68
CA SER A 370 22.12 3.25 -7.32
C SER A 370 21.80 2.64 -8.69
N GLU A 371 22.82 2.26 -9.48
CA GLU A 371 22.61 1.52 -10.76
C GLU A 371 22.00 0.14 -10.54
N ILE A 372 22.46 -0.58 -9.52
CA ILE A 372 21.93 -1.92 -9.19
C ILE A 372 20.50 -1.80 -8.65
N GLU A 373 20.22 -0.80 -7.82
CA GLU A 373 18.85 -0.52 -7.31
C GLU A 373 17.88 -0.21 -8.46
N GLN A 374 18.30 0.55 -9.48
CA GLN A 374 17.46 0.77 -10.67
C GLN A 374 17.21 -0.52 -11.45
N GLN A 375 18.22 -1.37 -11.62
CA GLN A 375 18.04 -2.68 -12.26
C GLN A 375 17.09 -3.59 -11.48
N GLN A 376 17.17 -3.57 -10.14
CA GLN A 376 16.23 -4.29 -9.28
C GLN A 376 14.80 -3.74 -9.41
N ALA A 377 14.64 -2.43 -9.47
CA ALA A 377 13.35 -1.79 -9.69
C ALA A 377 12.77 -2.13 -11.08
N LEU A 378 13.60 -2.17 -12.12
CA LEU A 378 13.21 -2.62 -13.46
C LEU A 378 12.73 -4.07 -13.45
N ASN A 379 13.51 -4.98 -12.88
CA ASN A 379 13.12 -6.39 -12.75
C ASN A 379 11.81 -6.56 -11.98
N THR A 380 11.61 -5.75 -10.94
CA THR A 380 10.37 -5.75 -10.15
C THR A 380 9.18 -5.30 -11.00
N TYR A 381 9.35 -4.25 -11.80
CA TYR A 381 8.31 -3.76 -12.71
C TYR A 381 7.97 -4.78 -13.80
N GLU A 382 8.96 -5.38 -14.45
CA GLU A 382 8.77 -6.42 -15.46
C GLU A 382 8.07 -7.66 -14.86
N LYS A 383 8.48 -8.08 -13.66
CA LYS A 383 7.82 -9.16 -12.93
C LYS A 383 6.35 -8.83 -12.60
N ALA A 384 6.06 -7.58 -12.21
CA ALA A 384 4.70 -7.15 -11.95
C ALA A 384 3.83 -7.24 -13.22
N ILE A 385 4.37 -6.83 -14.38
CA ILE A 385 3.69 -6.98 -15.68
C ILE A 385 3.42 -8.46 -15.97
N GLN A 386 4.43 -9.34 -15.84
CA GLN A 386 4.26 -10.78 -16.06
C GLN A 386 3.20 -11.38 -15.14
N THR A 387 3.19 -10.97 -13.86
CA THR A 387 2.21 -11.41 -12.87
C THR A 387 0.79 -10.95 -13.26
N ALA A 388 0.64 -9.70 -13.68
CA ALA A 388 -0.64 -9.16 -14.12
C ALA A 388 -1.23 -9.94 -15.31
N PHE A 389 -0.39 -10.25 -16.30
CA PHE A 389 -0.80 -11.07 -17.45
C PHE A 389 -1.20 -12.50 -17.03
N LYS A 390 -0.38 -13.12 -16.17
CA LYS A 390 -0.69 -14.44 -15.63
C LYS A 390 -2.04 -14.45 -14.92
N GLU A 391 -2.29 -13.49 -14.05
CA GLU A 391 -3.55 -13.40 -13.29
C GLU A 391 -4.78 -13.29 -14.20
N VAL A 392 -4.71 -12.46 -15.25
CA VAL A 392 -5.81 -12.33 -16.22
C VAL A 392 -6.02 -13.65 -16.95
N ASN A 393 -4.97 -14.28 -17.46
CA ASN A 393 -5.06 -15.55 -18.16
C ASN A 393 -5.57 -16.68 -17.25
N ASP A 394 -5.15 -16.73 -15.98
CA ASP A 394 -5.67 -17.69 -15.01
C ASP A 394 -7.18 -17.53 -14.79
N VAL A 395 -7.68 -16.29 -14.72
CA VAL A 395 -9.13 -16.04 -14.60
C VAL A 395 -9.87 -16.52 -15.86
N PHE A 396 -9.34 -16.28 -17.05
CA PHE A 396 -9.96 -16.77 -18.30
C PHE A 396 -9.95 -18.29 -18.35
N ALA A 397 -8.85 -18.95 -18.03
CA ALA A 397 -8.76 -20.39 -18.00
C ALA A 397 -9.78 -21.01 -17.01
N ASN A 398 -9.88 -20.42 -15.79
CA ASN A 398 -10.87 -20.86 -14.80
C ASN A 398 -12.31 -20.69 -15.31
N ARG A 399 -12.63 -19.58 -15.97
CA ARG A 399 -13.97 -19.31 -16.50
C ARG A 399 -14.35 -20.23 -17.66
N ALA A 400 -13.39 -20.59 -18.51
CA ALA A 400 -13.59 -21.33 -19.75
C ALA A 400 -14.45 -22.60 -19.59
N THR A 401 -14.27 -23.32 -18.49
CA THR A 401 -14.91 -24.62 -18.26
C THR A 401 -16.09 -24.59 -17.28
N LEU A 402 -16.32 -23.47 -16.55
CA LEU A 402 -17.34 -23.41 -15.49
C LEU A 402 -18.76 -23.69 -16.01
N ASN A 403 -19.10 -23.20 -17.18
CA ASN A 403 -20.42 -23.44 -17.79
C ASN A 403 -20.59 -24.90 -18.20
N GLN A 404 -19.55 -25.53 -18.75
CA GLN A 404 -19.55 -26.95 -19.11
C GLN A 404 -19.66 -27.83 -17.87
N GLN A 405 -18.88 -27.49 -16.81
CA GLN A 405 -18.96 -28.18 -15.51
C GLN A 405 -20.36 -28.08 -14.90
N LEU A 406 -20.96 -26.88 -14.89
CA LEU A 406 -22.32 -26.70 -14.36
C LEU A 406 -23.34 -27.51 -15.12
N THR A 407 -23.24 -27.54 -16.45
CA THR A 407 -24.12 -28.36 -17.31
C THR A 407 -23.96 -29.84 -16.99
N ALA A 408 -22.75 -30.36 -16.92
CA ALA A 408 -22.45 -31.75 -16.59
C ALA A 408 -22.94 -32.14 -15.18
N TYR A 409 -22.76 -31.29 -14.18
CA TYR A 409 -23.25 -31.54 -12.82
C TYR A 409 -24.79 -31.54 -12.75
N ASN A 410 -25.48 -30.66 -13.49
CA ASN A 410 -26.95 -30.68 -13.59
C ASN A 410 -27.47 -31.98 -14.25
N GLN A 411 -26.82 -32.44 -15.31
CA GLN A 411 -27.15 -33.72 -15.96
C GLN A 411 -26.87 -34.90 -15.01
N SER A 412 -25.74 -34.88 -14.30
CA SER A 412 -25.42 -35.88 -13.29
C SER A 412 -26.47 -35.91 -12.17
N LEU A 413 -26.90 -34.74 -11.68
CA LEU A 413 -27.94 -34.65 -10.65
C LEU A 413 -29.26 -35.26 -11.16
N ALA A 414 -29.68 -34.95 -12.39
CA ALA A 414 -30.89 -35.52 -12.98
C ALA A 414 -30.81 -37.05 -13.10
N ALA A 415 -29.67 -37.60 -13.55
CA ALA A 415 -29.42 -39.03 -13.60
C ALA A 415 -29.46 -39.69 -12.20
N ASN A 416 -28.81 -39.07 -11.21
CA ASN A 416 -28.80 -39.58 -9.83
C ASN A 416 -30.19 -39.51 -9.19
N GLN A 417 -30.99 -38.51 -9.47
CA GLN A 417 -32.39 -38.44 -9.04
C GLN A 417 -33.25 -39.55 -9.65
N LYS A 418 -33.07 -39.85 -10.94
CA LYS A 418 -33.73 -40.96 -11.58
C LYS A 418 -33.30 -42.31 -11.00
N TYR A 419 -32.01 -42.49 -10.79
CA TYR A 419 -31.46 -43.68 -10.12
C TYR A 419 -32.07 -43.86 -8.73
N TYR A 420 -32.09 -42.80 -7.90
CA TYR A 420 -32.73 -42.83 -6.61
C TYR A 420 -34.19 -43.23 -6.65
N GLN A 421 -34.98 -42.72 -7.57
CA GLN A 421 -36.39 -43.09 -7.75
C GLN A 421 -36.56 -44.60 -8.02
N ILE A 422 -35.71 -45.14 -8.91
CA ILE A 422 -35.76 -46.57 -9.27
C ILE A 422 -35.37 -47.44 -8.07
N VAL A 423 -34.21 -47.19 -7.44
CA VAL A 423 -33.75 -48.03 -6.32
C VAL A 423 -34.66 -47.92 -5.06
N GLN A 424 -35.27 -46.75 -4.86
CA GLN A 424 -36.22 -46.53 -3.78
C GLN A 424 -37.52 -47.35 -4.02
N ALA A 425 -38.01 -47.37 -5.26
CA ALA A 425 -39.18 -48.16 -5.60
C ALA A 425 -38.94 -49.69 -5.44
N ARG A 426 -37.78 -50.16 -5.90
CA ARG A 426 -37.38 -51.58 -5.78
C ARG A 426 -37.15 -51.97 -4.29
N PHE A 427 -36.53 -51.10 -3.50
CA PHE A 427 -36.37 -51.29 -2.05
C PHE A 427 -37.74 -51.36 -1.35
N LYS A 428 -38.67 -50.46 -1.68
CA LYS A 428 -40.05 -50.51 -1.11
C LYS A 428 -40.78 -51.79 -1.46
N ALA A 429 -40.57 -52.34 -2.66
CA ALA A 429 -41.13 -53.62 -3.12
C ALA A 429 -40.41 -54.85 -2.53
N GLY A 430 -39.33 -54.65 -1.76
CA GLY A 430 -38.54 -55.75 -1.17
C GLY A 430 -37.64 -56.46 -2.17
N LEU A 431 -37.38 -55.90 -3.36
CA LEU A 431 -36.57 -56.48 -4.42
C LEU A 431 -35.08 -56.18 -4.23
N ASP A 432 -34.73 -55.09 -3.56
CA ASP A 432 -33.35 -54.65 -3.32
C ASP A 432 -33.12 -54.31 -1.85
N ASN A 433 -31.85 -54.25 -1.45
CA ASN A 433 -31.44 -53.83 -0.12
C ASN A 433 -31.35 -52.31 0.02
N TYR A 434 -31.22 -51.78 1.25
CA TYR A 434 -31.13 -50.35 1.53
C TYR A 434 -29.85 -49.70 1.02
N LEU A 435 -28.77 -50.45 0.75
CA LEU A 435 -27.47 -49.91 0.33
C LEU A 435 -27.57 -49.11 -0.97
N GLY A 436 -28.36 -49.57 -1.97
CA GLY A 436 -28.60 -48.84 -3.23
C GLY A 436 -29.29 -47.49 -3.02
N VAL A 437 -30.26 -47.44 -2.08
CA VAL A 437 -30.95 -46.19 -1.71
C VAL A 437 -29.98 -45.22 -1.05
N LEU A 438 -29.12 -45.69 -0.13
CA LEU A 438 -28.12 -44.90 0.56
C LEU A 438 -27.06 -44.35 -0.40
N ASP A 439 -26.61 -45.17 -1.33
CA ASP A 439 -25.64 -44.76 -2.36
C ASP A 439 -26.21 -43.66 -3.31
N ALA A 440 -27.45 -43.85 -3.77
CA ALA A 440 -28.14 -42.83 -4.58
C ALA A 440 -28.32 -41.49 -3.82
N GLN A 441 -28.66 -41.54 -2.51
CA GLN A 441 -28.77 -40.34 -1.68
C GLN A 441 -27.43 -39.63 -1.52
N ARG A 442 -26.32 -40.36 -1.36
CA ARG A 442 -24.98 -39.80 -1.32
C ARG A 442 -24.60 -39.11 -2.64
N SER A 443 -24.91 -39.75 -3.76
CA SER A 443 -24.63 -39.24 -5.10
C SER A 443 -25.42 -37.96 -5.42
N ILE A 444 -26.70 -37.89 -5.02
CA ILE A 444 -27.53 -36.67 -5.12
C ILE A 444 -26.91 -35.54 -4.29
N TYR A 445 -26.57 -35.78 -3.03
CA TYR A 445 -25.98 -34.78 -2.16
C TYR A 445 -24.67 -34.26 -2.71
N SER A 446 -23.77 -35.13 -3.16
CA SER A 446 -22.51 -34.76 -3.79
C SER A 446 -22.70 -33.90 -5.06
N SER A 447 -23.64 -34.29 -5.94
CA SER A 447 -23.95 -33.50 -7.16
C SER A 447 -24.49 -32.12 -6.80
N GLN A 448 -25.36 -32.00 -5.80
CA GLN A 448 -25.91 -30.72 -5.34
C GLN A 448 -24.81 -29.80 -4.75
N GLN A 449 -23.88 -30.36 -3.96
CA GLN A 449 -22.72 -29.63 -3.45
C GLN A 449 -21.83 -29.12 -4.59
N SER A 450 -21.56 -29.98 -5.60
CA SER A 450 -20.76 -29.61 -6.76
C SER A 450 -21.41 -28.47 -7.57
N ILE A 451 -22.73 -28.49 -7.72
CA ILE A 451 -23.49 -27.40 -8.37
C ILE A 451 -23.35 -26.10 -7.58
N LEU A 452 -23.50 -26.13 -6.25
CA LEU A 452 -23.34 -24.95 -5.41
C LEU A 452 -21.92 -24.38 -5.53
N ASN A 453 -20.90 -25.23 -5.43
CA ASN A 453 -19.51 -24.84 -5.54
C ASN A 453 -19.20 -24.22 -6.92
N THR A 454 -19.69 -24.82 -8.00
CA THR A 454 -19.48 -24.30 -9.37
C THR A 454 -20.16 -22.96 -9.57
N LYS A 455 -21.39 -22.77 -9.08
CA LYS A 455 -22.10 -21.47 -9.13
C LYS A 455 -21.35 -20.40 -8.31
N GLN A 456 -20.85 -20.76 -7.13
CA GLN A 456 -19.99 -19.87 -6.35
C GLN A 456 -18.75 -19.46 -7.16
N SER A 457 -18.05 -20.42 -7.76
CA SER A 457 -16.85 -20.16 -8.59
C SER A 457 -17.16 -19.25 -9.77
N GLN A 458 -18.34 -19.35 -10.38
CA GLN A 458 -18.77 -18.43 -11.45
C GLN A 458 -18.84 -16.97 -10.95
N LEU A 459 -19.43 -16.72 -9.77
CA LEU A 459 -19.51 -15.37 -9.21
C LEU A 459 -18.14 -14.87 -8.74
N LEU A 460 -17.35 -15.73 -8.12
CA LEU A 460 -15.98 -15.38 -7.71
C LEU A 460 -15.11 -15.01 -8.90
N SER A 461 -15.23 -15.73 -10.02
CA SER A 461 -14.48 -15.42 -11.23
C SER A 461 -14.83 -14.05 -11.84
N GLN A 462 -16.08 -13.57 -11.67
CA GLN A 462 -16.48 -12.23 -12.10
C GLN A 462 -15.80 -11.15 -11.23
N ILE A 463 -15.75 -11.35 -9.91
CA ILE A 463 -15.08 -10.45 -8.99
C ILE A 463 -13.58 -10.41 -9.30
N GLN A 464 -12.96 -11.57 -9.48
CA GLN A 464 -11.54 -11.68 -9.82
C GLN A 464 -11.23 -11.00 -11.15
N LEU A 465 -12.07 -11.20 -12.18
CA LEU A 465 -11.87 -10.53 -13.47
C LEU A 465 -11.88 -9.00 -13.32
N TYR A 466 -12.81 -8.45 -12.55
CA TYR A 466 -12.86 -7.02 -12.27
C TYR A 466 -11.60 -6.55 -11.54
N GLN A 467 -11.14 -7.29 -10.54
CA GLN A 467 -9.94 -6.99 -9.76
C GLN A 467 -8.68 -6.98 -10.63
N VAL A 468 -8.44 -8.05 -11.40
CA VAL A 468 -7.20 -8.21 -12.18
C VAL A 468 -7.11 -7.26 -13.38
N LEU A 469 -8.23 -6.73 -13.85
CA LEU A 469 -8.27 -5.72 -14.90
C LEU A 469 -8.10 -4.28 -14.40
N GLY A 470 -8.03 -4.06 -13.08
CA GLY A 470 -7.73 -2.75 -12.51
C GLY A 470 -8.86 -2.10 -11.70
N GLY A 471 -10.02 -2.79 -11.54
CA GLY A 471 -11.05 -2.45 -10.56
C GLY A 471 -11.71 -1.07 -10.71
N GLY A 472 -11.69 -0.47 -11.90
CA GLY A 472 -12.38 0.81 -12.18
C GLY A 472 -11.73 2.03 -11.53
N VAL A 473 -10.45 1.98 -11.19
CA VAL A 473 -9.70 3.15 -10.73
C VAL A 473 -9.48 4.08 -11.90
N SER A 474 -10.15 5.24 -11.88
CA SER A 474 -10.02 6.24 -12.94
C SER A 474 -8.63 6.88 -12.91
N ARG A 475 -7.97 6.91 -14.06
CA ARG A 475 -6.70 7.64 -14.26
C ARG A 475 -6.92 9.16 -14.26
N ASP A 476 -8.16 9.60 -14.45
CA ASP A 476 -8.55 11.00 -14.64
C ASP A 476 -8.78 11.78 -13.33
N VAL A 477 -8.64 11.14 -12.18
CA VAL A 477 -8.50 11.89 -10.94
C VAL A 477 -7.12 12.53 -11.01
N PRO A 478 -7.02 13.87 -11.13
CA PRO A 478 -5.73 14.54 -11.04
C PRO A 478 -5.12 14.07 -9.72
N LEU A 479 -3.98 13.38 -9.81
CA LEU A 479 -3.15 13.21 -8.63
C LEU A 479 -3.06 14.60 -8.03
N ASP A 480 -3.40 14.76 -6.75
CA ASP A 480 -3.07 15.96 -6.00
C ASP A 480 -1.53 16.10 -6.03
N THR A 481 -1.02 16.41 -7.22
CA THR A 481 0.35 16.89 -7.34
C THR A 481 0.35 18.09 -6.45
N PRO A 482 1.22 18.14 -5.44
CA PRO A 482 1.35 19.30 -4.62
C PRO A 482 1.55 20.45 -5.59
N THR A 483 0.55 21.31 -5.73
CA THR A 483 0.62 22.45 -6.64
C THR A 483 1.88 23.17 -6.21
N GLU A 484 2.87 23.21 -7.11
CA GLU A 484 4.04 24.04 -6.95
C GLU A 484 3.56 25.48 -6.84
N LYS A 485 3.17 25.87 -5.64
CA LYS A 485 3.27 27.27 -5.28
C LYS A 485 4.76 27.50 -5.05
N HIS A 486 5.50 27.68 -6.15
CA HIS A 486 6.75 28.44 -6.10
C HIS A 486 6.38 29.83 -5.58
N THR A 487 6.19 29.92 -4.27
CA THR A 487 6.32 31.20 -3.61
C THR A 487 7.78 31.55 -3.80
N ASN A 488 8.04 32.46 -4.73
CA ASN A 488 9.37 32.96 -4.98
C ASN A 488 10.09 33.18 -3.66
N PHE A 489 11.38 32.82 -3.59
CA PHE A 489 12.23 32.99 -2.42
C PHE A 489 12.06 34.39 -1.76
N SER A 490 11.87 35.44 -2.56
CA SER A 490 11.56 36.81 -2.10
C SER A 490 10.26 36.87 -1.28
N THR A 491 9.21 36.14 -1.64
CA THR A 491 7.91 36.13 -0.92
C THR A 491 8.01 35.31 0.38
N LYS A 492 8.80 34.22 0.40
CA LYS A 492 9.07 33.46 1.63
C LYS A 492 9.95 34.28 2.58
N LEU A 493 10.94 35.01 2.06
CA LEU A 493 11.81 35.88 2.87
C LEU A 493 11.04 37.06 3.48
N SER A 494 10.14 37.70 2.74
CA SER A 494 9.29 38.77 3.29
C SER A 494 8.37 38.25 4.39
N GLN A 495 7.75 37.09 4.23
CA GLN A 495 6.90 36.49 5.28
C GLN A 495 7.67 36.15 6.56
N VAL A 496 8.92 35.68 6.43
CA VAL A 496 9.79 35.44 7.60
C VAL A 496 10.22 36.74 8.24
N ALA A 497 10.57 37.76 7.46
CA ALA A 497 10.95 39.07 7.97
C ALA A 497 9.76 39.74 8.71
N ASP A 498 8.56 39.72 8.11
CA ASP A 498 7.35 40.27 8.72
C ASP A 498 6.98 39.56 10.03
N SER A 499 7.09 38.23 10.06
CA SER A 499 6.80 37.44 11.26
C SER A 499 7.84 37.65 12.37
N ALA A 500 9.10 37.88 12.02
CA ALA A 500 10.17 38.23 12.96
C ALA A 500 9.98 39.66 13.50
N GLN A 501 9.62 40.59 12.64
CA GLN A 501 9.34 41.98 13.02
C GLN A 501 8.15 42.09 13.96
N GLN A 502 7.09 41.33 13.69
CA GLN A 502 5.90 41.29 14.56
C GLN A 502 6.21 40.71 15.94
N LYS A 503 7.00 39.65 16.01
CA LYS A 503 7.45 39.07 17.30
C LYS A 503 8.34 40.03 18.11
N ILE A 504 9.19 40.82 17.44
CA ILE A 504 10.02 41.85 18.08
C ILE A 504 9.13 42.99 18.59
N THR A 505 8.12 43.42 17.85
CA THR A 505 7.19 44.47 18.23
C THR A 505 6.31 44.04 19.41
N ASP A 506 5.83 42.79 19.39
CA ASP A 506 5.03 42.20 20.48
C ASP A 506 5.84 42.05 21.77
N ALA A 507 7.12 41.67 21.65
CA ALA A 507 8.03 41.61 22.80
C ALA A 507 8.38 42.99 23.39
N ALA A 508 8.42 44.04 22.57
CA ALA A 508 8.66 45.42 23.00
C ALA A 508 7.45 46.06 23.68
N HIS A 509 6.24 45.56 23.47
CA HIS A 509 4.97 46.06 24.04
C HIS A 509 4.49 45.27 25.27
N GLN A 510 5.23 44.28 25.78
CA GLN A 510 4.90 43.65 27.06
C GLN A 510 5.38 44.55 28.21
N PRO A 511 4.47 45.12 29.01
CA PRO A 511 4.84 45.88 30.19
C PRO A 511 5.51 44.93 31.19
N SER A 512 6.69 45.32 31.66
CA SER A 512 7.47 44.60 32.67
C SER A 512 6.63 44.49 33.96
N GLN A 513 6.00 43.36 34.16
CA GLN A 513 5.42 42.99 35.45
C GLN A 513 6.55 42.71 36.41
N VAL A 514 6.89 43.74 37.20
CA VAL A 514 7.74 43.58 38.41
C VAL A 514 6.93 42.81 39.43
N SER A 515 7.14 41.53 39.56
CA SER A 515 6.53 40.70 40.59
C SER A 515 7.29 40.97 41.91
N THR A 516 6.69 41.77 42.78
CA THR A 516 7.12 41.87 44.20
C THR A 516 6.64 40.60 44.92
N ASN A 517 7.51 39.63 45.05
CA ASN A 517 7.28 38.47 45.91
C ASN A 517 7.33 38.87 47.39
N THR A 518 6.20 39.05 48.02
CA THR A 518 6.05 39.10 49.48
C THR A 518 5.95 37.67 49.98
N THR A 519 7.02 37.19 50.61
CA THR A 519 7.08 35.83 51.21
C THR A 519 6.23 35.85 52.50
N SER A 520 5.03 35.28 52.47
CA SER A 520 4.27 34.96 53.69
C SER A 520 4.52 33.49 54.04
N THR A 521 5.22 33.31 55.16
CA THR A 521 5.49 32.00 55.78
C THR A 521 4.23 31.53 56.50
N THR A 522 3.55 30.55 55.98
CA THR A 522 2.44 29.90 56.70
C THR A 522 2.94 28.55 57.26
N THR A 523 3.05 28.50 58.58
CA THR A 523 3.39 27.30 59.35
C THR A 523 2.12 26.41 59.43
N THR A 524 2.13 25.27 58.81
CA THR A 524 1.06 24.26 58.95
C THR A 524 1.48 23.22 59.97
N THR A 525 0.84 23.20 61.09
CA THR A 525 0.97 22.21 62.18
C THR A 525 0.15 20.97 61.80
N THR A 526 0.79 19.83 61.58
CA THR A 526 0.12 18.54 61.38
C THR A 526 -0.14 17.88 62.73
N THR A 527 -1.40 17.73 63.11
CA THR A 527 -1.84 16.96 64.27
C THR A 527 -2.15 15.53 63.80
N VAL A 528 -1.41 14.57 64.35
CA VAL A 528 -1.69 13.14 64.24
C VAL A 528 -2.54 12.75 65.44
N GLN A 529 -3.66 12.06 65.21
CA GLN A 529 -4.38 11.30 66.24
C GLN A 529 -4.84 9.93 65.69
N PRO A 530 -5.09 8.98 66.60
CA PRO A 530 -4.49 7.65 66.65
C PRO A 530 -5.23 6.61 65.79
#